data_4a5aeaeae653ff215f5a9ae1a2ef9413
#
_entry.id   4a5aeaeae653ff215f5a9ae1a2ef9413
#
_cell.length_a   1.000
_cell.length_b   1.000
_cell.length_c   1.000
_cell.angle_alpha   90.00
_cell.angle_beta   90.00
_cell.angle_gamma   90.00
#
_symmetry.space_group_name_H-M   'P 1'
#
loop_
_entity.id
_entity.type
_entity.pdbx_description
1 polymer ?
#
loop_
_entity_poly.entity_id
_entity_poly.type
_entity_poly.pdbx_seq_one_letter_code
_entity_poly.pdbx_strand_id
1 'polypeptide(L)'
;MGNTVRTYFDSSLTVKNLALSGRSSKSYVQEEQYQTLMQGMKAGDYLFVGFGHNDEKAYEGRYTNPNGNYLTEGSFANSLYVNYVKPAQEKGVTVVLCTPIVRRTATGIWEDSNLHITSDSGKFEGGNYAEAIRKMGEDLDITVVDMTTLTKNLYDELGADETLNLHAWTSSSGTSVDNTHTNIYGARYNAYMMTRILKEQNIPGLSEHIKEDQKPLKSEVLQPNPDYKEAEYTPVTDVSQLWKQIGIWSGSVFGDLGGKPSKATHVLEGLENNTVHIKSTKGKITDTSDGIAMYYYKVPAKSVFTLSAKMRVLSYDVHDQASFGLMVRDAVWLDMNTKDMMGDYVAAGPLKLSKQGNVWNCFARKSGAL
;
A
#
# COMPACT_ATOMS: atom_id res chain seq x y z
N MET A 1 -4.94 -4.49 0.15
CA MET A 1 -5.30 -5.85 -0.32
C MET A 1 -4.12 -6.58 -0.97
N GLY A 2 -3.43 -6.00 -1.95
CA GLY A 2 -2.37 -6.70 -2.71
C GLY A 2 -1.29 -7.40 -1.89
N ASN A 3 -0.76 -6.78 -0.83
CA ASN A 3 0.24 -7.43 0.04
C ASN A 3 -0.37 -8.50 0.96
N THR A 4 -1.63 -8.37 1.35
CA THR A 4 -2.28 -9.29 2.27
C THR A 4 -2.77 -10.56 1.60
N VAL A 5 -3.09 -10.52 0.30
CA VAL A 5 -3.54 -11.69 -0.45
C VAL A 5 -2.48 -12.78 -0.53
N ARG A 6 -1.20 -12.41 -0.48
CA ARG A 6 -0.08 -13.35 -0.45
C ARG A 6 -0.17 -14.37 0.68
N THR A 7 -0.73 -13.99 1.82
CA THR A 7 -0.84 -14.88 2.98
C THR A 7 -1.80 -16.05 2.75
N TYR A 8 -2.70 -15.92 1.77
CA TYR A 8 -3.70 -16.93 1.44
C TYR A 8 -3.25 -17.91 0.32
N PHE A 9 -2.11 -17.65 -0.29
CA PHE A 9 -1.50 -18.60 -1.22
C PHE A 9 -0.36 -19.38 -0.57
N ASP A 10 -0.13 -20.60 -1.04
CA ASP A 10 1.02 -21.39 -0.64
C ASP A 10 2.34 -20.85 -1.24
N SER A 11 3.45 -21.49 -0.94
CA SER A 11 4.77 -21.05 -1.37
C SER A 11 5.07 -21.31 -2.85
N SER A 12 4.20 -22.00 -3.57
CA SER A 12 4.37 -22.31 -5.00
C SER A 12 4.11 -21.09 -5.88
N LEU A 13 3.30 -20.13 -5.37
CA LEU A 13 2.99 -18.89 -6.06
C LEU A 13 3.77 -17.70 -5.52
N THR A 14 4.25 -16.88 -6.43
CA THR A 14 4.86 -15.58 -6.11
C THR A 14 3.86 -14.46 -6.39
N VAL A 15 3.45 -13.74 -5.36
CA VAL A 15 2.59 -12.56 -5.50
C VAL A 15 3.46 -11.30 -5.58
N LYS A 16 3.37 -10.60 -6.71
CA LYS A 16 4.00 -9.28 -6.92
C LYS A 16 2.93 -8.21 -6.84
N ASN A 17 3.04 -7.31 -5.88
CA ASN A 17 2.15 -6.18 -5.76
C ASN A 17 2.78 -4.94 -6.41
N LEU A 18 2.29 -4.57 -7.58
CA LEU A 18 2.73 -3.40 -8.34
C LEU A 18 1.72 -2.25 -8.27
N ALA A 19 0.70 -2.35 -7.42
CA ALA A 19 -0.31 -1.31 -7.28
C ALA A 19 0.27 -0.05 -6.61
N LEU A 20 -0.11 1.11 -7.14
CA LEU A 20 0.23 2.42 -6.59
C LEU A 20 -1.01 3.15 -6.06
N SER A 21 -0.86 3.77 -4.90
CA SER A 21 -1.92 4.59 -4.31
C SER A 21 -2.24 5.80 -5.20
N GLY A 22 -3.53 6.15 -5.27
CA GLY A 22 -3.99 7.36 -5.96
C GLY A 22 -4.03 7.25 -7.49
N ARG A 23 -3.81 6.08 -8.09
CA ARG A 23 -3.84 5.89 -9.55
C ARG A 23 -5.18 5.37 -10.03
N SER A 24 -5.61 5.87 -11.19
CA SER A 24 -6.72 5.32 -11.97
C SER A 24 -6.19 4.37 -13.05
N SER A 25 -7.07 3.65 -13.72
CA SER A 25 -6.72 2.79 -14.86
C SER A 25 -5.97 3.56 -15.96
N LYS A 26 -6.33 4.84 -16.14
CA LYS A 26 -5.70 5.76 -17.11
C LYS A 26 -4.37 6.32 -16.63
N SER A 27 -4.26 6.74 -15.38
CA SER A 27 -3.06 7.44 -14.89
C SER A 27 -1.91 6.47 -14.55
N TYR A 28 -2.21 5.24 -14.19
CA TYR A 28 -1.21 4.23 -13.85
C TYR A 28 -0.28 3.87 -15.04
N VAL A 29 -0.73 4.03 -16.27
CA VAL A 29 0.10 3.73 -17.47
C VAL A 29 1.33 4.63 -17.60
N GLN A 30 1.37 5.74 -16.88
CA GLN A 30 2.49 6.68 -16.87
C GLN A 30 3.57 6.30 -15.83
N GLU A 31 3.33 5.28 -15.01
CA GLU A 31 4.20 4.90 -13.90
C GLU A 31 5.22 3.84 -14.31
N GLU A 32 6.38 3.84 -13.65
CA GLU A 32 7.40 2.80 -13.86
C GLU A 32 6.89 1.39 -13.52
N GLN A 33 6.01 1.30 -12.50
CA GLN A 33 5.40 0.03 -12.12
C GLN A 33 4.54 -0.56 -13.22
N TYR A 34 3.91 0.27 -14.05
CA TYR A 34 3.22 -0.20 -15.24
C TYR A 34 4.19 -0.82 -16.26
N GLN A 35 5.34 -0.17 -16.49
CA GLN A 35 6.38 -0.70 -17.37
C GLN A 35 6.94 -2.02 -16.81
N THR A 36 7.20 -2.08 -15.51
CA THR A 36 7.63 -3.28 -14.80
C THR A 36 6.61 -4.41 -14.97
N LEU A 37 5.30 -4.10 -14.82
CA LEU A 37 4.22 -5.04 -15.05
C LEU A 37 4.24 -5.57 -16.47
N MET A 38 4.24 -4.67 -17.47
CA MET A 38 4.18 -5.04 -18.88
C MET A 38 5.38 -5.88 -19.33
N GLN A 39 6.58 -5.57 -18.83
CA GLN A 39 7.80 -6.34 -19.15
C GLN A 39 7.87 -7.66 -18.40
N GLY A 40 7.37 -7.71 -17.17
CA GLY A 40 7.49 -8.87 -16.29
C GLY A 40 6.47 -9.97 -16.52
N MET A 41 5.33 -9.68 -17.15
CA MET A 41 4.27 -10.65 -17.44
C MET A 41 4.69 -11.67 -18.48
N LYS A 42 4.37 -12.93 -18.25
CA LYS A 42 4.64 -14.06 -19.16
C LYS A 42 3.50 -15.08 -19.13
N ALA A 43 3.47 -15.95 -20.13
CA ALA A 43 2.48 -17.01 -20.20
C ALA A 43 2.44 -17.87 -18.93
N GLY A 44 1.23 -18.13 -18.46
CA GLY A 44 0.98 -18.87 -17.22
C GLY A 44 0.91 -17.98 -15.95
N ASP A 45 1.21 -16.69 -16.04
CA ASP A 45 0.97 -15.76 -14.93
C ASP A 45 -0.53 -15.41 -14.80
N TYR A 46 -0.91 -14.86 -13.64
CA TYR A 46 -2.24 -14.31 -13.36
C TYR A 46 -2.14 -12.82 -13.08
N LEU A 47 -2.93 -12.02 -13.77
CA LEU A 47 -3.01 -10.57 -13.57
C LEU A 47 -4.33 -10.19 -12.89
N PHE A 48 -4.24 -9.69 -11.66
CA PHE A 48 -5.38 -9.12 -10.94
C PHE A 48 -5.46 -7.62 -11.22
N VAL A 49 -6.60 -7.18 -11.76
CA VAL A 49 -6.85 -5.78 -12.13
C VAL A 49 -8.00 -5.24 -11.29
N GLY A 50 -7.71 -4.23 -10.45
CA GLY A 50 -8.70 -3.59 -9.59
C GLY A 50 -8.52 -2.09 -9.56
N PHE A 51 -9.35 -1.37 -10.31
CA PHE A 51 -9.43 0.09 -10.39
C PHE A 51 -10.87 0.56 -10.12
N GLY A 52 -11.10 1.87 -10.11
CA GLY A 52 -12.39 2.51 -9.93
C GLY A 52 -12.33 3.75 -9.07
N HIS A 53 -11.86 3.64 -7.81
CA HIS A 53 -11.83 4.73 -6.82
C HIS A 53 -11.24 6.05 -7.32
N ASN A 54 -10.28 5.99 -8.23
CA ASN A 54 -9.64 7.18 -8.78
C ASN A 54 -10.14 7.50 -10.20
N ASP A 55 -10.71 6.54 -10.88
CA ASP A 55 -11.31 6.71 -12.20
C ASP A 55 -12.57 7.59 -12.16
N GLU A 56 -13.27 7.59 -11.04
CA GLU A 56 -14.46 8.43 -10.78
C GLU A 56 -14.15 9.89 -10.41
N LYS A 57 -12.85 10.29 -10.36
CA LYS A 57 -12.43 11.65 -9.98
C LYS A 57 -12.62 12.63 -11.13
N ALA A 58 -13.84 13.14 -11.27
CA ALA A 58 -14.16 14.21 -12.20
C ALA A 58 -13.19 15.41 -12.02
N TYR A 59 -12.95 16.14 -13.08
CA TYR A 59 -12.04 17.30 -13.13
C TYR A 59 -10.55 17.00 -12.90
N GLU A 60 -10.19 15.75 -12.67
CA GLU A 60 -8.80 15.33 -12.54
C GLU A 60 -8.33 14.53 -13.78
N GLY A 61 -7.03 14.55 -14.06
CA GLY A 61 -6.44 13.75 -15.15
C GLY A 61 -6.65 12.23 -15.01
N ARG A 62 -7.19 11.77 -13.88
CA ARG A 62 -7.50 10.38 -13.56
C ARG A 62 -8.85 9.89 -14.07
N TYR A 63 -9.74 10.80 -14.41
CA TYR A 63 -11.10 10.46 -14.82
C TYR A 63 -11.14 9.58 -16.08
N THR A 64 -12.00 8.58 -16.06
CA THR A 64 -12.46 7.78 -17.21
C THR A 64 -13.99 7.73 -17.21
N ASN A 65 -14.63 7.71 -18.38
CA ASN A 65 -16.10 7.69 -18.48
C ASN A 65 -16.64 6.30 -18.06
N PRO A 66 -17.51 6.20 -17.04
CA PRO A 66 -18.07 4.92 -16.61
C PRO A 66 -19.00 4.26 -17.66
N ASN A 67 -19.51 5.05 -18.62
CA ASN A 67 -20.40 4.58 -19.66
C ASN A 67 -19.62 4.09 -20.89
N GLY A 68 -20.27 3.20 -21.63
CA GLY A 68 -19.65 2.53 -22.77
C GLY A 68 -19.10 1.15 -22.38
N ASN A 69 -18.63 0.42 -23.37
CA ASN A 69 -18.04 -0.90 -23.20
C ASN A 69 -16.52 -0.87 -23.49
N TYR A 70 -15.88 -2.03 -23.49
CA TYR A 70 -14.43 -2.17 -23.72
C TYR A 70 -13.96 -1.71 -25.11
N LEU A 71 -14.84 -1.51 -26.08
CA LEU A 71 -14.55 -0.95 -27.40
C LEU A 71 -14.80 0.57 -27.49
N THR A 72 -15.48 1.15 -26.50
CA THR A 72 -15.80 2.59 -26.50
C THR A 72 -14.62 3.39 -26.01
N GLU A 73 -13.92 4.08 -26.90
CA GLU A 73 -12.75 4.90 -26.59
C GLU A 73 -13.04 5.93 -25.48
N GLY A 74 -12.16 6.03 -24.50
CA GLY A 74 -12.28 6.93 -23.36
C GLY A 74 -13.16 6.42 -22.23
N SER A 75 -13.85 5.29 -22.41
CA SER A 75 -14.60 4.65 -21.33
C SER A 75 -13.65 3.97 -20.31
N PHE A 76 -14.16 3.76 -19.10
CA PHE A 76 -13.46 3.02 -18.06
C PHE A 76 -13.17 1.57 -18.50
N ALA A 77 -14.16 0.90 -19.06
CA ALA A 77 -13.98 -0.46 -19.58
C ALA A 77 -12.95 -0.52 -20.71
N ASN A 78 -12.93 0.47 -21.62
CA ASN A 78 -11.90 0.56 -22.65
C ASN A 78 -10.52 0.79 -22.07
N SER A 79 -10.39 1.68 -21.08
CA SER A 79 -9.11 1.92 -20.39
C SER A 79 -8.57 0.65 -19.75
N LEU A 80 -9.42 -0.17 -19.10
CA LEU A 80 -9.01 -1.47 -18.55
C LEU A 80 -8.62 -2.45 -19.66
N TYR A 81 -9.40 -2.50 -20.73
CA TYR A 81 -9.16 -3.45 -21.81
C TYR A 81 -7.86 -3.19 -22.55
N VAL A 82 -7.69 -1.97 -23.05
CA VAL A 82 -6.52 -1.65 -23.92
C VAL A 82 -5.20 -1.61 -23.15
N ASN A 83 -5.26 -1.22 -21.86
CA ASN A 83 -4.04 -1.05 -21.09
C ASN A 83 -3.64 -2.30 -20.29
N TYR A 84 -4.57 -3.19 -19.94
CA TYR A 84 -4.27 -4.32 -19.05
C TYR A 84 -4.73 -5.66 -19.62
N VAL A 85 -6.01 -5.78 -20.00
CA VAL A 85 -6.60 -7.07 -20.39
C VAL A 85 -5.99 -7.59 -21.68
N LYS A 86 -6.08 -6.81 -22.75
CA LYS A 86 -5.58 -7.20 -24.07
C LYS A 86 -4.08 -7.51 -24.05
N PRO A 87 -3.19 -6.65 -23.52
CA PRO A 87 -1.76 -6.95 -23.47
C PRO A 87 -1.42 -8.19 -22.63
N ALA A 88 -2.18 -8.47 -21.56
CA ALA A 88 -1.99 -9.66 -20.75
C ALA A 88 -2.39 -10.93 -21.53
N GLN A 89 -3.57 -10.91 -22.15
CA GLN A 89 -4.06 -12.04 -22.96
C GLN A 89 -3.12 -12.36 -24.15
N GLU A 90 -2.59 -11.33 -24.82
CA GLU A 90 -1.61 -11.49 -25.90
C GLU A 90 -0.31 -12.17 -25.45
N LYS A 91 0.01 -12.10 -24.16
CA LYS A 91 1.15 -12.77 -23.53
C LYS A 91 0.81 -14.13 -22.90
N GLY A 92 -0.42 -14.60 -23.02
CA GLY A 92 -0.87 -15.85 -22.40
C GLY A 92 -1.04 -15.77 -20.89
N VAL A 93 -1.32 -14.56 -20.36
CA VAL A 93 -1.59 -14.31 -18.96
C VAL A 93 -3.09 -14.41 -18.70
N THR A 94 -3.48 -15.10 -17.65
CA THR A 94 -4.89 -15.17 -17.20
C THR A 94 -5.25 -13.91 -16.43
N VAL A 95 -6.29 -13.20 -16.87
CA VAL A 95 -6.74 -11.97 -16.22
C VAL A 95 -7.87 -12.28 -15.24
N VAL A 96 -7.81 -11.67 -14.06
CA VAL A 96 -8.88 -11.63 -13.06
C VAL A 96 -9.23 -10.18 -12.81
N LEU A 97 -10.46 -9.81 -13.11
CA LEU A 97 -10.97 -8.47 -12.85
C LEU A 97 -11.55 -8.39 -11.43
N CYS A 98 -11.29 -7.29 -10.74
CA CYS A 98 -11.86 -7.05 -9.43
C CYS A 98 -12.66 -5.75 -9.45
N THR A 99 -13.93 -5.78 -9.06
CA THR A 99 -14.66 -4.53 -8.82
C THR A 99 -14.08 -3.81 -7.60
N PRO A 100 -14.19 -2.47 -7.51
CA PRO A 100 -13.69 -1.73 -6.36
C PRO A 100 -14.43 -2.13 -5.08
N ILE A 101 -13.73 -2.15 -3.92
CA ILE A 101 -14.38 -2.33 -2.61
C ILE A 101 -15.26 -1.11 -2.31
N VAL A 102 -16.36 -1.30 -1.58
CA VAL A 102 -17.22 -0.17 -1.19
C VAL A 102 -16.51 0.83 -0.29
N ARG A 103 -16.99 2.08 -0.28
CA ARG A 103 -16.69 3.02 0.79
C ARG A 103 -17.63 2.76 1.97
N ARG A 104 -17.09 2.84 3.17
CA ARG A 104 -17.88 2.64 4.39
C ARG A 104 -18.96 3.71 4.50
N THR A 105 -20.18 3.29 4.79
CA THR A 105 -21.24 4.18 5.26
C THR A 105 -21.18 4.31 6.78
N ALA A 106 -21.17 5.55 7.27
CA ALA A 106 -21.13 5.81 8.72
C ALA A 106 -22.47 5.55 9.42
N THR A 107 -23.56 5.53 8.64
CA THR A 107 -24.93 5.43 9.15
C THR A 107 -25.57 4.06 8.89
N GLY A 108 -24.90 3.21 8.10
CA GLY A 108 -25.50 1.97 7.60
C GLY A 108 -26.45 2.19 6.40
N ILE A 109 -26.67 3.45 5.99
CA ILE A 109 -27.49 3.75 4.79
C ILE A 109 -26.54 3.88 3.59
N TRP A 110 -26.78 3.10 2.57
CA TRP A 110 -26.00 3.11 1.35
C TRP A 110 -26.40 4.27 0.44
N GLU A 111 -25.40 4.98 -0.02
CA GLU A 111 -25.50 6.00 -1.06
C GLU A 111 -24.77 5.50 -2.32
N ASP A 112 -25.14 6.02 -3.48
CA ASP A 112 -24.52 5.69 -4.76
C ASP A 112 -22.98 5.85 -4.70
N SER A 113 -22.49 6.90 -4.07
CA SER A 113 -21.07 7.18 -3.92
C SER A 113 -20.30 6.12 -3.11
N ASN A 114 -20.98 5.40 -2.22
CA ASN A 114 -20.39 4.27 -1.49
C ASN A 114 -20.15 3.08 -2.43
N LEU A 115 -20.99 2.94 -3.47
CA LEU A 115 -21.02 1.82 -4.41
C LEU A 115 -20.33 2.12 -5.75
N HIS A 116 -19.59 3.22 -5.83
CA HIS A 116 -18.91 3.69 -7.05
C HIS A 116 -19.87 4.02 -8.20
N ILE A 117 -21.03 4.55 -7.84
CA ILE A 117 -21.98 5.14 -8.76
C ILE A 117 -21.86 6.66 -8.63
N THR A 118 -21.62 7.33 -9.73
CA THR A 118 -21.41 8.79 -9.77
C THR A 118 -22.52 9.47 -10.53
N SER A 119 -22.81 10.72 -10.19
CA SER A 119 -23.70 11.60 -10.92
C SER A 119 -22.94 12.40 -11.97
N ASP A 120 -23.67 12.89 -12.98
CA ASP A 120 -23.11 13.82 -13.96
C ASP A 120 -22.57 15.08 -13.29
N SER A 121 -21.41 15.51 -13.76
CA SER A 121 -20.71 16.68 -13.25
C SER A 121 -20.14 17.50 -14.42
N GLY A 122 -20.94 18.40 -14.98
CA GLY A 122 -20.61 19.18 -16.15
C GLY A 122 -20.32 18.30 -17.38
N LYS A 123 -19.08 18.34 -17.90
CA LYS A 123 -18.64 17.49 -19.03
C LYS A 123 -18.26 16.05 -18.63
N PHE A 124 -18.35 15.71 -17.37
CA PHE A 124 -17.98 14.40 -16.85
C PHE A 124 -19.25 13.63 -16.58
N GLU A 125 -19.48 12.59 -17.36
CA GLU A 125 -20.65 11.74 -17.21
C GLU A 125 -20.54 10.90 -15.94
N GLY A 126 -21.66 10.74 -15.25
CA GLY A 126 -21.80 9.80 -14.14
C GLY A 126 -22.19 8.40 -14.63
N GLY A 127 -22.07 7.43 -13.74
CA GLY A 127 -22.44 6.04 -14.02
C GLY A 127 -21.83 5.08 -13.01
N ASN A 128 -21.93 3.77 -13.28
CA ASN A 128 -21.56 2.72 -12.35
C ASN A 128 -20.25 2.02 -12.77
N TYR A 129 -19.15 2.31 -12.06
CA TYR A 129 -17.84 1.75 -12.34
C TYR A 129 -17.75 0.24 -12.04
N ALA A 130 -18.42 -0.23 -11.01
CA ALA A 130 -18.44 -1.66 -10.69
C ALA A 130 -19.20 -2.45 -11.78
N GLU A 131 -20.31 -1.90 -12.27
CA GLU A 131 -21.09 -2.51 -13.34
C GLU A 131 -20.34 -2.57 -14.67
N ALA A 132 -19.54 -1.56 -14.98
CA ALA A 132 -18.69 -1.57 -16.17
C ALA A 132 -17.69 -2.74 -16.17
N ILE A 133 -17.14 -3.10 -14.98
CA ILE A 133 -16.26 -4.27 -14.84
C ILE A 133 -17.05 -5.58 -15.00
N ARG A 134 -18.23 -5.71 -14.39
CA ARG A 134 -19.07 -6.91 -14.50
C ARG A 134 -19.41 -7.20 -15.95
N LYS A 135 -19.92 -6.19 -16.67
CA LYS A 135 -20.24 -6.32 -18.09
C LYS A 135 -19.04 -6.66 -18.95
N MET A 136 -17.88 -6.06 -18.68
CA MET A 136 -16.67 -6.41 -19.42
C MET A 136 -16.25 -7.86 -19.17
N GLY A 137 -16.41 -8.36 -17.95
CA GLY A 137 -16.14 -9.77 -17.63
C GLY A 137 -17.07 -10.71 -18.37
N GLU A 138 -18.37 -10.39 -18.44
CA GLU A 138 -19.38 -11.14 -19.21
C GLU A 138 -19.09 -11.11 -20.70
N ASP A 139 -18.82 -9.93 -21.26
CA ASP A 139 -18.58 -9.74 -22.71
C ASP A 139 -17.32 -10.47 -23.21
N LEU A 140 -16.31 -10.61 -22.34
CA LEU A 140 -14.99 -11.17 -22.69
C LEU A 140 -14.72 -12.56 -22.08
N ASP A 141 -15.70 -13.14 -21.38
CA ASP A 141 -15.55 -14.39 -20.63
C ASP A 141 -14.32 -14.37 -19.69
N ILE A 142 -14.19 -13.26 -18.94
CA ILE A 142 -13.10 -13.06 -17.97
C ILE A 142 -13.64 -13.20 -16.55
N THR A 143 -12.93 -13.94 -15.73
CA THR A 143 -13.23 -14.06 -14.29
C THR A 143 -13.34 -12.71 -13.63
N VAL A 144 -14.46 -12.46 -12.94
CA VAL A 144 -14.70 -11.27 -12.11
C VAL A 144 -14.84 -11.68 -10.66
N VAL A 145 -14.03 -11.06 -9.78
CA VAL A 145 -14.28 -11.07 -8.35
C VAL A 145 -15.04 -9.81 -7.98
N ASP A 146 -16.32 -9.94 -7.70
CA ASP A 146 -17.21 -8.81 -7.38
C ASP A 146 -16.99 -8.31 -5.94
N MET A 147 -15.88 -7.61 -5.75
CA MET A 147 -15.51 -7.07 -4.43
C MET A 147 -16.51 -6.02 -3.93
N THR A 148 -17.20 -5.30 -4.82
CA THR A 148 -18.25 -4.34 -4.42
C THR A 148 -19.39 -5.07 -3.70
N THR A 149 -19.93 -6.12 -4.28
CA THR A 149 -20.98 -6.92 -3.64
C THR A 149 -20.48 -7.62 -2.37
N LEU A 150 -19.29 -8.22 -2.42
CA LEU A 150 -18.73 -8.93 -1.27
C LEU A 150 -18.50 -8.00 -0.07
N THR A 151 -17.92 -6.82 -0.30
CA THR A 151 -17.67 -5.88 0.80
C THR A 151 -18.95 -5.20 1.26
N LYS A 152 -19.93 -4.94 0.37
CA LYS A 152 -21.25 -4.47 0.77
C LYS A 152 -21.93 -5.45 1.73
N ASN A 153 -21.99 -6.70 1.35
CA ASN A 153 -22.63 -7.75 2.15
C ASN A 153 -21.93 -7.91 3.52
N LEU A 154 -20.59 -7.88 3.54
CA LEU A 154 -19.84 -7.88 4.79
C LEU A 154 -20.18 -6.69 5.68
N TYR A 155 -20.34 -5.51 5.11
CA TYR A 155 -20.63 -4.30 5.89
C TYR A 155 -22.09 -4.29 6.37
N ASP A 156 -23.01 -4.85 5.60
CA ASP A 156 -24.40 -5.07 6.04
C ASP A 156 -24.48 -6.07 7.21
N GLU A 157 -23.68 -7.15 7.16
CA GLU A 157 -23.58 -8.15 8.24
C GLU A 157 -23.03 -7.55 9.53
N LEU A 158 -21.96 -6.75 9.41
CA LEU A 158 -21.27 -6.16 10.58
C LEU A 158 -22.00 -4.96 11.18
N GLY A 159 -22.71 -4.19 10.35
CA GLY A 159 -23.29 -2.92 10.74
C GLY A 159 -22.29 -1.77 10.84
N ALA A 160 -22.81 -0.56 10.96
CA ALA A 160 -22.01 0.67 10.87
C ALA A 160 -20.90 0.77 11.94
N ASP A 161 -21.17 0.32 13.14
CA ASP A 161 -20.19 0.42 14.25
C ASP A 161 -19.04 -0.58 14.10
N GLU A 162 -19.34 -1.83 13.81
CA GLU A 162 -18.29 -2.87 13.69
C GLU A 162 -17.41 -2.65 12.45
N THR A 163 -17.93 -2.03 11.39
CA THR A 163 -17.16 -1.70 10.19
C THR A 163 -16.04 -0.68 10.45
N LEU A 164 -16.10 0.09 11.56
CA LEU A 164 -14.98 0.94 12.01
C LEU A 164 -13.69 0.14 12.15
N ASN A 165 -13.78 -1.10 12.60
CA ASN A 165 -12.63 -1.96 12.83
C ASN A 165 -11.91 -2.39 11.55
N LEU A 166 -12.54 -2.25 10.39
CA LEU A 166 -11.95 -2.58 9.09
C LEU A 166 -11.16 -1.42 8.47
N HIS A 167 -11.28 -0.21 9.02
CA HIS A 167 -10.75 1.00 8.42
C HIS A 167 -9.59 1.62 9.17
N ALA A 168 -8.83 2.46 8.48
CA ALA A 168 -7.73 3.21 9.06
C ALA A 168 -8.27 4.35 9.96
N TRP A 169 -7.78 4.41 11.19
CA TRP A 169 -8.17 5.45 12.13
C TRP A 169 -7.62 6.82 11.72
N THR A 170 -8.46 7.85 11.81
CA THR A 170 -8.07 9.25 11.60
C THR A 170 -7.94 10.02 12.93
N SER A 171 -8.22 9.36 14.06
CA SER A 171 -8.01 9.90 15.39
C SER A 171 -7.53 8.84 16.37
N SER A 172 -6.79 9.22 17.40
CA SER A 172 -6.36 8.31 18.46
C SER A 172 -7.52 7.87 19.37
N SER A 173 -8.62 8.60 19.39
CA SER A 173 -9.81 8.25 20.16
C SER A 173 -10.58 7.05 19.59
N GLY A 174 -10.27 6.62 18.35
CA GLY A 174 -10.97 5.52 17.69
C GLY A 174 -12.41 5.83 17.28
N THR A 175 -12.78 7.11 17.24
CA THR A 175 -14.15 7.55 16.88
C THR A 175 -14.25 8.03 15.43
N SER A 176 -13.14 8.18 14.76
CA SER A 176 -13.10 8.67 13.38
C SER A 176 -12.17 7.81 12.53
N VAL A 177 -12.64 7.43 11.37
CA VAL A 177 -11.88 6.59 10.41
C VAL A 177 -11.91 7.20 9.01
N ASP A 178 -10.98 6.79 8.19
CA ASP A 178 -11.04 6.98 6.74
C ASP A 178 -12.05 5.98 6.16
N ASN A 179 -13.16 6.47 5.68
CA ASN A 179 -14.23 5.63 5.12
C ASN A 179 -13.87 4.97 3.77
N THR A 180 -12.70 5.30 3.19
CA THR A 180 -12.24 4.77 1.91
C THR A 180 -11.16 3.71 2.07
N HIS A 181 -10.19 3.94 2.97
CA HIS A 181 -9.02 3.08 3.10
C HIS A 181 -9.17 2.11 4.28
N THR A 182 -8.97 0.84 3.98
CA THR A 182 -8.97 -0.20 5.01
C THR A 182 -7.63 -0.25 5.74
N ASN A 183 -7.67 -0.68 6.99
CA ASN A 183 -6.49 -1.08 7.74
C ASN A 183 -6.04 -2.51 7.38
N ILE A 184 -5.04 -3.04 8.08
CA ILE A 184 -4.52 -4.40 7.82
C ILE A 184 -5.59 -5.47 8.06
N TYR A 185 -6.39 -5.35 9.11
CA TYR A 185 -7.47 -6.30 9.38
C TYR A 185 -8.51 -6.30 8.26
N GLY A 186 -8.99 -5.12 7.83
CA GLY A 186 -9.91 -4.99 6.70
C GLY A 186 -9.29 -5.48 5.38
N ALA A 187 -8.01 -5.18 5.15
CA ALA A 187 -7.31 -5.68 3.97
C ALA A 187 -7.17 -7.21 3.95
N ARG A 188 -6.92 -7.84 5.12
CA ARG A 188 -6.92 -9.31 5.25
C ARG A 188 -8.31 -9.89 4.99
N TYR A 189 -9.35 -9.23 5.50
CA TYR A 189 -10.72 -9.67 5.29
C TYR A 189 -11.10 -9.64 3.81
N ASN A 190 -10.76 -8.56 3.12
CA ASN A 190 -10.96 -8.45 1.68
C ASN A 190 -10.18 -9.53 0.90
N ALA A 191 -8.93 -9.80 1.30
CA ALA A 191 -8.13 -10.85 0.68
C ALA A 191 -8.73 -12.24 0.93
N TYR A 192 -9.21 -12.50 2.14
CA TYR A 192 -9.92 -13.73 2.47
C TYR A 192 -11.15 -13.95 1.60
N MET A 193 -12.03 -12.96 1.49
CA MET A 193 -13.24 -13.06 0.65
C MET A 193 -12.89 -13.31 -0.80
N MET A 194 -11.93 -12.54 -1.34
CA MET A 194 -11.46 -12.70 -2.71
C MET A 194 -10.97 -14.13 -2.98
N THR A 195 -10.11 -14.66 -2.12
CA THR A 195 -9.56 -16.00 -2.33
C THR A 195 -10.59 -17.11 -2.18
N ARG A 196 -11.65 -16.91 -1.36
CA ARG A 196 -12.77 -17.87 -1.31
C ARG A 196 -13.51 -17.95 -2.64
N ILE A 197 -13.83 -16.81 -3.24
CA ILE A 197 -14.47 -16.76 -4.56
C ILE A 197 -13.57 -17.40 -5.63
N LEU A 198 -12.26 -17.10 -5.62
CA LEU A 198 -11.32 -17.73 -6.56
C LEU A 198 -11.27 -19.25 -6.40
N LYS A 199 -11.36 -19.76 -5.18
CA LYS A 199 -11.39 -21.20 -4.91
C LYS A 199 -12.70 -21.82 -5.42
N GLU A 200 -13.83 -21.17 -5.19
CA GLU A 200 -15.15 -21.61 -5.68
C GLU A 200 -15.23 -21.62 -7.20
N GLN A 201 -14.63 -20.64 -7.87
CA GLN A 201 -14.57 -20.55 -9.32
C GLN A 201 -13.61 -21.57 -9.96
N ASN A 202 -12.81 -22.27 -9.16
CA ASN A 202 -11.90 -23.33 -9.58
C ASN A 202 -11.01 -22.95 -10.77
N ILE A 203 -10.29 -21.82 -10.64
CA ILE A 203 -9.40 -21.33 -11.70
C ILE A 203 -8.17 -22.23 -11.78
N PRO A 204 -7.94 -22.93 -12.90
CA PRO A 204 -6.83 -23.87 -13.06
C PRO A 204 -5.48 -23.20 -12.82
N GLY A 205 -4.57 -23.87 -12.09
CA GLY A 205 -3.24 -23.36 -11.77
C GLY A 205 -3.20 -22.26 -10.71
N LEU A 206 -4.35 -21.83 -10.20
CA LEU A 206 -4.46 -20.81 -9.15
C LEU A 206 -5.20 -21.31 -7.92
N SER A 207 -6.38 -21.92 -8.09
CA SER A 207 -7.27 -22.27 -6.99
C SER A 207 -6.71 -23.36 -6.09
N GLU A 208 -5.95 -24.30 -6.63
CA GLU A 208 -5.27 -25.37 -5.89
C GLU A 208 -4.19 -24.86 -4.94
N HIS A 209 -3.65 -23.66 -5.20
CA HIS A 209 -2.63 -23.00 -4.38
C HIS A 209 -3.22 -22.09 -3.29
N ILE A 210 -4.54 -22.01 -3.20
CA ILE A 210 -5.20 -21.27 -2.13
C ILE A 210 -5.28 -22.13 -0.89
N LYS A 211 -4.55 -21.72 0.17
CA LYS A 211 -4.60 -22.38 1.48
C LYS A 211 -5.99 -22.33 2.07
N GLU A 212 -6.31 -23.33 2.87
CA GLU A 212 -7.49 -23.29 3.75
C GLU A 212 -7.19 -22.42 4.97
N ASP A 213 -7.21 -21.12 4.76
CA ASP A 213 -7.01 -20.17 5.84
C ASP A 213 -8.34 -19.80 6.49
N GLN A 214 -8.28 -19.53 7.78
CA GLN A 214 -9.45 -19.11 8.53
C GLN A 214 -9.77 -17.64 8.23
N LYS A 215 -11.04 -17.30 8.35
CA LYS A 215 -11.52 -15.93 8.40
C LYS A 215 -10.70 -15.13 9.43
N PRO A 216 -10.27 -13.89 9.12
CA PRO A 216 -9.52 -13.06 10.07
C PRO A 216 -10.23 -12.95 11.41
N LEU A 217 -9.48 -13.10 12.50
CA LEU A 217 -10.03 -13.09 13.85
C LEU A 217 -10.25 -11.65 14.35
N LYS A 218 -11.30 -11.44 15.13
CA LYS A 218 -11.56 -10.12 15.76
C LYS A 218 -10.39 -9.66 16.65
N SER A 219 -9.59 -10.57 17.19
CA SER A 219 -8.37 -10.24 17.93
C SER A 219 -7.28 -9.57 17.09
N GLU A 220 -7.40 -9.60 15.76
CA GLU A 220 -6.49 -8.90 14.84
C GLU A 220 -6.86 -7.43 14.61
N VAL A 221 -7.99 -6.98 15.16
CA VAL A 221 -8.40 -5.57 15.07
C VAL A 221 -7.37 -4.68 15.74
N LEU A 222 -6.82 -3.76 14.97
CA LEU A 222 -5.89 -2.76 15.48
C LEU A 222 -6.67 -1.69 16.26
N GLN A 223 -6.30 -1.52 17.51
CA GLN A 223 -6.89 -0.47 18.34
C GLN A 223 -6.20 0.89 18.09
N PRO A 224 -6.91 2.00 18.29
CA PRO A 224 -6.28 3.31 18.31
C PRO A 224 -5.12 3.33 19.30
N ASN A 225 -4.05 4.03 18.95
CA ASN A 225 -2.91 4.17 19.84
C ASN A 225 -3.16 5.26 20.87
N PRO A 226 -3.40 4.94 22.16
CA PRO A 226 -3.67 5.93 23.20
C PRO A 226 -2.44 6.80 23.50
N ASP A 227 -1.24 6.29 23.23
CA ASP A 227 0.02 7.00 23.46
C ASP A 227 0.39 7.91 22.28
N TYR A 228 -0.47 7.96 21.25
CA TYR A 228 -0.22 8.85 20.13
C TYR A 228 -0.16 10.30 20.58
N LYS A 229 0.95 10.93 20.28
CA LYS A 229 1.14 12.37 20.43
C LYS A 229 1.67 12.92 19.11
N GLU A 230 1.12 14.04 18.70
CA GLU A 230 1.67 14.73 17.53
C GLU A 230 3.13 15.11 17.81
N ALA A 231 4.01 14.82 16.87
CA ALA A 231 5.42 15.11 17.04
C ALA A 231 5.65 16.62 17.08
N GLU A 232 6.30 17.11 18.13
CA GLU A 232 6.79 18.47 18.16
C GLU A 232 7.92 18.63 17.15
N TYR A 233 7.78 19.62 16.30
CA TYR A 233 8.74 19.89 15.23
C TYR A 233 9.73 20.95 15.70
N THR A 234 11.00 20.57 15.83
CA THR A 234 12.11 21.49 16.03
C THR A 234 13.02 21.47 14.80
N PRO A 235 13.11 22.55 14.04
CA PRO A 235 14.01 22.59 12.87
C PRO A 235 15.45 22.35 13.27
N VAL A 236 16.15 21.49 12.54
CA VAL A 236 17.61 21.38 12.65
C VAL A 236 18.22 22.53 11.85
N THR A 237 18.89 23.43 12.54
CA THR A 237 19.57 24.58 11.95
C THR A 237 21.04 24.29 11.60
N ASP A 238 21.63 23.32 12.29
CA ASP A 238 23.03 22.89 12.08
C ASP A 238 23.08 21.42 11.67
N VAL A 239 23.31 21.18 10.40
CA VAL A 239 23.39 19.83 9.82
C VAL A 239 24.60 19.05 10.29
N SER A 240 25.66 19.72 10.81
CA SER A 240 26.84 19.04 11.36
C SER A 240 26.52 18.17 12.56
N GLN A 241 25.45 18.48 13.27
CA GLN A 241 24.95 17.70 14.40
C GLN A 241 24.29 16.39 13.99
N LEU A 242 23.98 16.19 12.72
CA LEU A 242 23.38 14.96 12.21
C LEU A 242 24.36 13.81 12.04
N TRP A 243 25.66 14.09 12.14
CA TRP A 243 26.75 13.12 11.90
C TRP A 243 27.47 12.73 13.19
N LYS A 244 26.74 12.29 14.19
CA LYS A 244 27.38 11.88 15.45
C LYS A 244 27.79 10.41 15.41
N GLN A 245 28.94 10.12 15.97
CA GLN A 245 29.42 8.75 16.21
C GLN A 245 29.14 8.33 17.65
N ILE A 246 28.66 7.11 17.84
CA ILE A 246 28.39 6.52 19.15
C ILE A 246 29.10 5.18 19.23
N GLY A 247 30.19 5.15 19.97
CA GLY A 247 31.03 3.95 19.99
C GLY A 247 31.47 3.56 18.58
N ILE A 248 31.09 2.38 18.15
CA ILE A 248 31.36 1.87 16.79
C ILE A 248 30.32 2.30 15.75
N TRP A 249 29.22 2.92 16.17
CA TRP A 249 28.12 3.29 15.31
C TRP A 249 28.28 4.69 14.75
N SER A 250 28.06 4.84 13.47
CA SER A 250 28.04 6.13 12.77
C SER A 250 26.62 6.54 12.45
N GLY A 251 26.31 7.82 12.61
CA GLY A 251 25.02 8.38 12.21
C GLY A 251 25.03 8.79 10.74
N SER A 252 23.91 8.63 10.05
CA SER A 252 23.71 9.15 8.72
C SER A 252 22.26 9.56 8.49
N VAL A 253 22.11 10.67 7.77
CA VAL A 253 20.83 11.16 7.25
C VAL A 253 21.05 11.46 5.77
N PHE A 254 20.33 10.79 4.89
CA PHE A 254 20.59 10.90 3.47
C PHE A 254 19.32 10.76 2.61
N GLY A 255 19.43 11.13 1.36
CA GLY A 255 18.45 10.91 0.33
C GLY A 255 17.33 11.95 0.31
N ASP A 256 16.18 11.55 -0.24
CA ASP A 256 15.02 12.44 -0.36
C ASP A 256 14.30 12.62 0.97
N LEU A 257 14.65 13.68 1.67
CA LEU A 257 14.05 14.05 2.96
C LEU A 257 12.85 14.99 2.80
N GLY A 258 12.31 15.12 1.60
CA GLY A 258 11.10 15.91 1.34
C GLY A 258 11.28 17.42 1.44
N GLY A 259 12.48 17.94 1.20
CA GLY A 259 12.72 19.38 1.16
C GLY A 259 14.15 19.81 1.46
N LYS A 260 14.37 21.11 1.58
CA LYS A 260 15.67 21.65 1.95
C LYS A 260 16.02 21.22 3.38
N PRO A 261 17.31 20.98 3.70
CA PRO A 261 17.78 20.58 5.05
C PRO A 261 17.25 21.48 6.17
N SER A 262 17.06 22.78 5.89
CA SER A 262 16.50 23.75 6.83
C SER A 262 15.02 23.52 7.21
N LYS A 263 14.31 22.65 6.50
CA LYS A 263 12.90 22.32 6.76
C LYS A 263 12.69 20.89 7.23
N ALA A 264 13.71 20.07 7.22
CA ALA A 264 13.66 18.71 7.70
C ALA A 264 14.29 18.65 9.09
N THR A 265 13.63 18.03 10.02
CA THR A 265 14.18 17.82 11.36
C THR A 265 14.60 16.36 11.49
N HIS A 266 15.90 16.11 11.42
CA HIS A 266 16.48 14.81 11.67
C HIS A 266 17.54 15.00 12.75
N VAL A 267 17.33 14.39 13.89
CA VAL A 267 18.26 14.44 15.00
C VAL A 267 18.72 13.03 15.29
N LEU A 268 20.02 12.83 15.30
CA LEU A 268 20.69 11.62 15.74
C LEU A 268 21.49 11.97 17.00
N GLU A 269 21.02 11.52 18.15
CA GLU A 269 21.68 11.75 19.42
C GLU A 269 22.20 10.43 19.97
N GLY A 270 23.48 10.43 20.34
CA GLY A 270 24.06 9.39 21.17
C GLY A 270 23.76 9.68 22.63
N LEU A 271 23.15 8.70 23.26
CA LEU A 271 22.93 8.70 24.69
C LEU A 271 23.92 7.70 25.35
N GLU A 272 24.06 7.80 26.65
CA GLU A 272 24.85 6.84 27.40
C GLU A 272 24.31 5.40 27.28
N ASN A 273 25.15 4.42 27.54
CA ASN A 273 24.78 3.01 27.58
C ASN A 273 24.29 2.40 26.24
N ASN A 274 24.92 2.75 25.13
CA ASN A 274 24.54 2.26 23.80
C ASN A 274 23.09 2.58 23.39
N THR A 275 22.52 3.61 23.96
CA THR A 275 21.20 4.10 23.55
C THR A 275 21.36 5.17 22.50
N VAL A 276 20.54 5.13 21.48
CA VAL A 276 20.45 6.14 20.43
C VAL A 276 19.05 6.73 20.42
N HIS A 277 18.98 8.03 20.19
CA HIS A 277 17.73 8.73 19.93
C HIS A 277 17.69 9.21 18.48
N ILE A 278 16.71 8.77 17.75
CA ILE A 278 16.49 9.17 16.36
C ILE A 278 15.15 9.93 16.31
N LYS A 279 15.24 11.20 15.94
CA LYS A 279 14.06 12.02 15.61
C LYS A 279 14.11 12.30 14.11
N SER A 280 13.06 11.98 13.39
CA SER A 280 12.97 12.20 11.96
C SER A 280 11.59 12.73 11.60
N THR A 281 11.55 13.79 10.81
CA THR A 281 10.35 14.32 10.18
C THR A 281 10.59 14.33 8.69
N LYS A 282 9.68 13.81 7.91
CA LYS A 282 9.85 13.56 6.49
C LYS A 282 10.91 12.48 6.21
N GLY A 283 11.14 12.21 5.00
CA GLY A 283 11.86 11.05 4.54
C GLY A 283 10.88 10.01 4.05
N LYS A 284 11.35 9.10 3.24
CA LYS A 284 10.54 8.04 2.65
C LYS A 284 11.43 6.97 2.05
N ILE A 285 10.89 5.80 1.88
CA ILE A 285 11.46 4.75 1.04
C ILE A 285 10.51 4.59 -0.13
N THR A 286 11.00 4.85 -1.32
CA THR A 286 10.21 4.75 -2.57
C THR A 286 10.94 3.88 -3.58
N ASP A 287 10.31 3.68 -4.73
CA ASP A 287 10.91 2.89 -5.81
C ASP A 287 12.09 3.60 -6.48
N THR A 288 12.19 4.92 -6.34
CA THR A 288 13.18 5.74 -7.02
C THR A 288 14.15 6.47 -6.10
N SER A 289 13.83 6.60 -4.82
CA SER A 289 14.73 7.24 -3.87
C SER A 289 14.43 6.84 -2.42
N ASP A 290 15.48 6.80 -1.62
CA ASP A 290 15.39 6.63 -0.18
C ASP A 290 15.62 7.97 0.52
N GLY A 291 14.89 8.20 1.63
CA GLY A 291 15.14 9.29 2.56
C GLY A 291 15.12 8.75 3.97
N ILE A 292 16.28 8.59 4.58
CA ILE A 292 16.47 7.80 5.81
C ILE A 292 17.38 8.53 6.79
N ALA A 293 17.00 8.45 8.08
CA ALA A 293 17.87 8.77 9.21
C ALA A 293 18.21 7.47 9.95
N MET A 294 19.48 7.14 10.11
CA MET A 294 19.90 5.91 10.73
C MET A 294 21.23 5.98 11.44
N TYR A 295 21.41 5.13 12.44
CA TYR A 295 22.72 4.71 12.91
C TYR A 295 23.10 3.39 12.26
N TYR A 296 24.34 3.27 11.84
CA TYR A 296 24.82 2.09 11.12
C TYR A 296 26.21 1.67 11.56
N TYR A 297 26.50 0.41 11.35
CA TYR A 297 27.83 -0.19 11.46
C TYR A 297 28.11 -0.99 10.19
N LYS A 298 29.31 -0.80 9.62
CA LYS A 298 29.71 -1.52 8.41
C LYS A 298 30.25 -2.90 8.78
N VAL A 299 29.64 -3.92 8.22
CA VAL A 299 30.10 -5.31 8.34
C VAL A 299 30.75 -5.75 7.03
N PRO A 300 31.79 -6.58 7.06
CA PRO A 300 32.39 -7.14 5.85
C PRO A 300 31.36 -7.94 5.03
N ALA A 301 31.49 -7.90 3.72
CA ALA A 301 30.64 -8.72 2.84
C ALA A 301 30.73 -10.20 3.22
N LYS A 302 29.63 -10.91 3.10
CA LYS A 302 29.49 -12.34 3.47
C LYS A 302 29.64 -12.65 4.96
N SER A 303 29.59 -11.64 5.83
CA SER A 303 29.57 -11.86 7.28
C SER A 303 28.26 -12.50 7.73
N VAL A 304 28.34 -13.39 8.71
CA VAL A 304 27.19 -13.87 9.47
C VAL A 304 27.12 -13.07 10.76
N PHE A 305 26.00 -12.39 11.01
CA PHE A 305 25.83 -11.57 12.20
C PHE A 305 24.37 -11.57 12.66
N THR A 306 24.16 -11.15 13.89
CA THR A 306 22.84 -10.88 14.45
C THR A 306 22.77 -9.39 14.80
N LEU A 307 21.73 -8.73 14.31
CA LEU A 307 21.41 -7.35 14.69
C LEU A 307 20.18 -7.38 15.59
N SER A 308 20.30 -6.82 16.78
CA SER A 308 19.19 -6.72 17.73
C SER A 308 19.15 -5.35 18.39
N ALA A 309 17.95 -4.85 18.65
CA ALA A 309 17.76 -3.61 19.39
C ALA A 309 16.48 -3.66 20.21
N LYS A 310 16.49 -3.00 21.36
CA LYS A 310 15.28 -2.66 22.10
C LYS A 310 14.82 -1.29 21.64
N MET A 311 13.62 -1.20 21.11
CA MET A 311 13.07 0.04 20.56
C MET A 311 11.94 0.58 21.42
N ARG A 312 11.88 1.90 21.55
CA ARG A 312 10.80 2.63 22.18
C ARG A 312 10.43 3.81 21.29
N VAL A 313 9.16 3.91 20.94
CA VAL A 313 8.59 5.09 20.27
C VAL A 313 8.26 6.11 21.32
N LEU A 314 8.82 7.30 21.19
CA LEU A 314 8.56 8.42 22.11
C LEU A 314 7.42 9.28 21.58
N SER A 315 7.39 9.55 20.30
CA SER A 315 6.32 10.25 19.61
C SER A 315 6.32 9.88 18.12
N TYR A 316 5.20 9.98 17.45
CA TYR A 316 5.11 9.88 16.01
C TYR A 316 3.98 10.74 15.47
N ASP A 317 4.14 11.17 14.22
CA ASP A 317 3.09 11.86 13.49
C ASP A 317 2.01 10.84 13.05
N VAL A 318 0.82 11.39 12.82
CA VAL A 318 -0.34 10.61 12.36
C VAL A 318 -0.22 10.05 10.96
N HIS A 319 0.89 10.30 10.29
CA HIS A 319 1.09 9.79 8.94
C HIS A 319 1.24 8.27 8.98
N ASP A 320 0.35 7.58 8.30
CA ASP A 320 0.30 6.11 8.25
C ASP A 320 1.50 5.47 7.50
N GLN A 321 2.37 6.29 6.93
CA GLN A 321 3.61 5.89 6.26
C GLN A 321 4.85 6.03 7.15
N ALA A 322 4.72 6.50 8.38
CA ALA A 322 5.84 6.56 9.31
C ALA A 322 6.40 5.16 9.57
N SER A 323 7.71 5.00 9.45
CA SER A 323 8.39 3.71 9.58
C SER A 323 9.67 3.85 10.39
N PHE A 324 9.95 2.89 11.25
CA PHE A 324 11.21 2.76 11.96
C PHE A 324 11.49 1.28 12.23
N GLY A 325 12.75 0.93 12.49
CA GLY A 325 13.09 -0.46 12.75
C GLY A 325 14.56 -0.76 12.54
N LEU A 326 14.87 -2.05 12.42
CA LEU A 326 16.18 -2.55 12.05
C LEU A 326 16.24 -2.72 10.54
N MET A 327 17.40 -2.37 9.98
CA MET A 327 17.64 -2.49 8.55
C MET A 327 19.07 -2.99 8.30
N VAL A 328 19.20 -3.90 7.35
CA VAL A 328 20.46 -4.29 6.73
C VAL A 328 20.40 -3.86 5.28
N ARG A 329 21.40 -3.11 4.83
CA ARG A 329 21.43 -2.59 3.46
C ARG A 329 22.84 -2.58 2.90
N ASP A 330 22.95 -2.58 1.59
CA ASP A 330 24.22 -2.63 0.87
C ASP A 330 24.95 -1.29 0.81
N ALA A 331 24.23 -0.16 0.92
CA ALA A 331 24.81 1.17 0.82
C ALA A 331 24.21 2.16 1.83
N VAL A 332 25.07 3.04 2.33
CA VAL A 332 24.71 4.20 3.16
C VAL A 332 25.46 5.41 2.63
N TRP A 333 24.73 6.49 2.38
CA TRP A 333 25.30 7.75 1.89
C TRP A 333 25.40 8.78 3.01
N LEU A 334 26.25 9.77 2.81
CA LEU A 334 26.49 10.86 3.76
C LEU A 334 26.04 12.23 3.21
N ASP A 335 25.41 12.25 2.05
CA ASP A 335 24.92 13.47 1.41
C ASP A 335 23.41 13.58 1.51
N MET A 336 22.95 14.60 2.22
CA MET A 336 21.52 14.89 2.41
C MET A 336 20.85 15.50 1.18
N ASN A 337 21.64 16.00 0.22
CA ASN A 337 21.10 16.72 -0.92
C ASN A 337 20.95 15.85 -2.16
N THR A 338 21.53 14.67 -2.15
CA THR A 338 21.46 13.76 -3.29
C THR A 338 20.09 13.08 -3.31
N LYS A 339 19.45 13.12 -4.46
CA LYS A 339 18.23 12.36 -4.78
C LYS A 339 18.60 11.08 -5.51
N ASP A 340 17.62 10.22 -5.72
CA ASP A 340 17.76 8.98 -6.49
C ASP A 340 18.75 7.97 -5.88
N MET A 341 18.84 7.98 -4.55
CA MET A 341 19.65 7.01 -3.82
C MET A 341 18.83 5.79 -3.49
N MET A 342 19.10 4.71 -4.15
CA MET A 342 18.48 3.40 -3.90
C MET A 342 19.57 2.39 -3.52
N GLY A 343 19.25 1.56 -2.53
CA GLY A 343 20.08 0.45 -2.12
C GLY A 343 19.23 -0.78 -1.83
N ASP A 344 19.78 -1.96 -2.03
CA ASP A 344 19.14 -3.19 -1.61
C ASP A 344 19.10 -3.26 -0.09
N TYR A 345 18.00 -3.71 0.47
CA TYR A 345 17.85 -3.81 1.92
C TYR A 345 16.85 -4.89 2.35
N VAL A 346 17.00 -5.31 3.58
CA VAL A 346 15.99 -6.02 4.35
C VAL A 346 15.73 -5.23 5.64
N ALA A 347 14.48 -4.97 5.95
CA ALA A 347 14.08 -4.23 7.13
C ALA A 347 13.00 -4.97 7.91
N ALA A 348 13.06 -4.91 9.23
CA ALA A 348 12.12 -5.54 10.13
C ALA A 348 11.89 -4.70 11.39
N GLY A 349 10.71 -4.79 11.96
CA GLY A 349 10.34 -4.15 13.21
C GLY A 349 8.98 -3.45 13.11
N PRO A 350 8.64 -2.57 14.05
CA PRO A 350 7.49 -1.68 13.93
C PRO A 350 7.78 -0.61 12.87
N LEU A 351 7.75 -1.01 11.59
CA LEU A 351 8.18 -0.20 10.46
C LEU A 351 7.11 0.77 10.01
N LYS A 352 5.87 0.52 10.36
CA LYS A 352 4.76 1.39 10.03
C LYS A 352 4.01 1.75 11.31
N LEU A 353 3.90 3.03 11.59
CA LEU A 353 3.12 3.56 12.67
C LEU A 353 1.86 4.22 12.12
N SER A 354 0.77 4.03 12.81
CA SER A 354 -0.51 4.66 12.50
C SER A 354 -1.22 5.05 13.79
N LYS A 355 -2.31 5.79 13.69
CA LYS A 355 -3.17 6.08 14.83
C LYS A 355 -3.74 4.83 15.51
N GLN A 356 -3.73 3.72 14.82
CA GLN A 356 -4.16 2.41 15.34
C GLN A 356 -3.10 1.73 16.21
N GLY A 357 -1.88 2.25 16.28
CA GLY A 357 -0.76 1.66 17.01
C GLY A 357 0.35 1.16 16.12
N ASN A 358 1.26 0.41 16.70
CA ASN A 358 2.41 -0.12 16.00
C ASN A 358 2.02 -1.36 15.20
N VAL A 359 2.42 -1.36 13.94
CA VAL A 359 2.23 -2.50 13.05
C VAL A 359 3.59 -3.11 12.76
N TRP A 360 3.79 -4.37 13.13
CA TRP A 360 5.00 -5.10 12.79
C TRP A 360 4.98 -5.47 11.31
N ASN A 361 6.04 -5.14 10.62
CA ASN A 361 6.18 -5.41 9.21
C ASN A 361 7.62 -5.83 8.88
N CYS A 362 7.77 -6.57 7.79
CA CYS A 362 9.05 -6.90 7.19
C CYS A 362 8.94 -6.62 5.70
N PHE A 363 9.92 -5.92 5.16
CA PHE A 363 9.99 -5.69 3.73
C PHE A 363 11.44 -5.63 3.26
N ALA A 364 11.63 -5.87 1.99
CA ALA A 364 12.94 -5.89 1.37
C ALA A 364 12.87 -5.29 -0.02
N ARG A 365 13.98 -4.72 -0.45
CA ARG A 365 14.21 -4.35 -1.84
C ARG A 365 15.44 -5.10 -2.34
N LYS A 366 15.34 -5.61 -3.55
CA LYS A 366 16.45 -6.21 -4.26
C LYS A 366 16.43 -5.73 -5.71
N SER A 367 17.55 -5.19 -6.16
CA SER A 367 17.74 -4.71 -7.56
C SER A 367 16.69 -3.67 -7.98
N GLY A 368 16.35 -2.75 -7.05
CA GLY A 368 15.41 -1.65 -7.29
C GLY A 368 13.92 -2.02 -7.24
N ALA A 369 13.56 -3.25 -6.90
CA ALA A 369 12.15 -3.66 -6.72
C ALA A 369 11.80 -3.79 -5.24
N LEU A 370 10.74 -3.10 -4.81
CA LEU A 370 10.14 -3.22 -3.48
C LEU A 370 9.26 -4.47 -3.37
#